data_10c78e6841a8e977554bccefdfc443a1
#
_entry.id   10c78e6841a8e977554bccefdfc443a1
#
_cell.length_a   1.000
_cell.length_b   1.000
_cell.length_c   1.000
_cell.angle_alpha   90.00
_cell.angle_beta   90.00
_cell.angle_gamma   90.00
#
_symmetry.space_group_name_H-M   'P 1'
#
loop_
_entity.id
_entity.type
_entity.pdbx_description
1 polymer ?
#
loop_
_entity_poly.entity_id
_entity_poly.type
_entity_poly.pdbx_seq_one_letter_code
_entity_poly.pdbx_strand_id
1 'polypeptide(L)'
;MDKSMSLPEAASVVVIGGGVMGCSVLYHLAKMGVKDVVLLERKQLTCGTTWHSAAQVRQLRSSNNMTELIKYSTELYAGLEAETGQSTGWIKTGSLVLATNEDRFTFIKRQASLAKLFNVETHIIDQSEAAEMWPMMNADDVVGAIYSPDDGRVNPSDLCVALIKGAKANGARVFEDSEV
;
A
#
# COMPACT_ATOMS: atom_id res chain seq x y z
N MET A 1 -5.83 13.23 22.39
CA MET A 1 -5.32 14.20 21.39
C MET A 1 -4.82 15.41 22.15
N ASP A 2 -3.55 15.69 22.07
CA ASP A 2 -2.94 16.82 22.75
C ASP A 2 -3.25 18.10 21.94
N LYS A 3 -4.23 18.87 22.37
CA LYS A 3 -4.70 20.12 21.72
C LYS A 3 -3.75 21.30 21.96
N SER A 4 -2.58 21.10 22.58
CA SER A 4 -1.72 22.18 23.05
C SER A 4 -0.46 22.44 22.19
N MET A 5 -0.22 21.71 21.13
CA MET A 5 0.95 21.96 20.27
C MET A 5 0.62 23.06 19.26
N SER A 6 1.17 24.25 19.47
CA SER A 6 1.18 25.31 18.46
C SER A 6 2.04 24.90 17.26
N LEU A 7 1.69 25.39 16.07
CA LEU A 7 2.55 25.26 14.89
C LEU A 7 3.94 25.83 15.20
N PRO A 8 5.02 25.16 14.77
CA PRO A 8 6.36 25.69 14.91
C PRO A 8 6.56 26.90 13.97
N GLU A 9 7.40 27.84 14.37
CA GLU A 9 7.76 28.99 13.52
C GLU A 9 8.61 28.57 12.30
N ALA A 10 9.33 27.46 12.41
CA ALA A 10 10.16 26.90 11.35
C ALA A 10 10.23 25.38 11.45
N ALA A 11 10.57 24.73 10.35
CA ALA A 11 10.86 23.31 10.28
C ALA A 11 11.92 23.05 9.18
N SER A 12 12.74 21.99 9.34
CA SER A 12 13.71 21.59 8.31
C SER A 12 13.01 21.03 7.06
N VAL A 13 11.94 20.27 7.25
CA VAL A 13 11.11 19.71 6.18
C VAL A 13 9.64 19.80 6.56
N VAL A 14 8.84 20.29 5.63
CA VAL A 14 7.37 20.32 5.76
C VAL A 14 6.76 19.40 4.70
N VAL A 15 6.00 18.41 5.15
CA VAL A 15 5.19 17.52 4.30
C VAL A 15 3.76 18.04 4.30
N ILE A 16 3.19 18.31 3.13
CA ILE A 16 1.83 18.82 2.99
C ILE A 16 0.90 17.68 2.55
N GLY A 17 -0.12 17.40 3.37
CA GLY A 17 -1.14 16.39 3.13
C GLY A 17 -0.96 15.10 3.93
N GLY A 18 -2.01 14.73 4.67
CA GLY A 18 -2.08 13.57 5.56
C GLY A 18 -2.68 12.31 4.94
N GLY A 19 -2.60 12.16 3.62
CA GLY A 19 -2.90 10.89 2.93
C GLY A 19 -1.74 9.90 3.02
N VAL A 20 -1.92 8.69 2.46
CA VAL A 20 -0.91 7.62 2.54
C VAL A 20 0.47 8.04 2.03
N MET A 21 0.53 8.87 0.99
CA MET A 21 1.81 9.37 0.46
C MET A 21 2.53 10.27 1.45
N GLY A 22 1.85 11.27 2.02
CA GLY A 22 2.44 12.17 3.01
C GLY A 22 2.82 11.44 4.30
N CYS A 23 1.96 10.54 4.79
CA CYS A 23 2.27 9.70 5.96
C CYS A 23 3.51 8.84 5.72
N SER A 24 3.64 8.24 4.51
CA SER A 24 4.80 7.44 4.14
C SER A 24 6.07 8.27 4.03
N VAL A 25 6.01 9.45 3.39
CA VAL A 25 7.16 10.37 3.30
C VAL A 25 7.63 10.79 4.68
N LEU A 26 6.70 11.21 5.55
CA LEU A 26 7.03 11.60 6.93
C LEU A 26 7.72 10.47 7.70
N TYR A 27 7.15 9.25 7.60
CA TYR A 27 7.70 8.07 8.26
C TYR A 27 9.13 7.80 7.82
N HIS A 28 9.37 7.77 6.50
CA HIS A 28 10.70 7.47 5.98
C HIS A 28 11.72 8.55 6.31
N LEU A 29 11.37 9.82 6.19
CA LEU A 29 12.26 10.92 6.59
C LEU A 29 12.67 10.81 8.05
N ALA A 30 11.70 10.59 8.94
CA ALA A 30 11.97 10.44 10.37
C ALA A 30 12.81 9.18 10.66
N LYS A 31 12.50 8.05 10.02
CA LYS A 31 13.25 6.80 10.16
C LYS A 31 14.69 6.92 9.64
N MET A 32 14.93 7.71 8.61
CA MET A 32 16.26 8.05 8.09
C MET A 32 17.03 9.04 8.97
N GLY A 33 16.43 9.50 10.07
CA GLY A 33 17.07 10.39 11.03
C GLY A 33 17.00 11.88 10.69
N VAL A 34 16.22 12.28 9.69
CA VAL A 34 15.98 13.69 9.40
C VAL A 34 15.26 14.32 10.59
N LYS A 35 15.86 15.40 11.12
CA LYS A 35 15.33 16.10 12.28
C LYS A 35 14.36 17.20 11.87
N ASP A 36 13.47 17.56 12.79
CA ASP A 36 12.53 18.68 12.65
C ASP A 36 11.66 18.57 11.40
N VAL A 37 11.07 17.37 11.19
CA VAL A 37 10.13 17.10 10.12
C VAL A 37 8.70 17.28 10.62
N VAL A 38 7.90 18.00 9.84
CA VAL A 38 6.51 18.34 10.17
C VAL A 38 5.58 17.90 9.04
N LEU A 39 4.43 17.34 9.37
CA LEU A 39 3.33 17.12 8.44
C LEU A 39 2.17 18.05 8.77
N LEU A 40 1.66 18.73 7.76
CA LEU A 40 0.46 19.58 7.85
C LEU A 40 -0.67 18.92 7.04
N GLU A 41 -1.82 18.74 7.67
CA GLU A 41 -3.05 18.26 7.03
C GLU A 41 -4.18 19.27 7.29
N ARG A 42 -4.83 19.73 6.23
CA ARG A 42 -5.89 20.74 6.31
C ARG A 42 -7.13 20.31 7.09
N LYS A 43 -7.36 18.99 7.17
CA LYS A 43 -8.47 18.39 7.92
C LYS A 43 -7.92 17.30 8.83
N GLN A 44 -8.50 16.09 8.79
CA GLN A 44 -8.01 14.92 9.51
C GLN A 44 -7.19 14.02 8.58
N LEU A 45 -6.25 13.29 9.16
CA LEU A 45 -5.48 12.28 8.41
C LEU A 45 -6.43 11.36 7.64
N THR A 46 -6.05 10.99 6.45
CA THR A 46 -6.76 10.08 5.53
C THR A 46 -8.07 10.57 4.94
N CYS A 47 -8.60 11.72 5.33
CA CYS A 47 -9.92 12.21 4.92
C CYS A 47 -10.09 12.46 3.41
N GLY A 48 -9.00 12.46 2.64
CA GLY A 48 -9.02 12.62 1.19
C GLY A 48 -9.18 11.28 0.46
N THR A 49 -8.42 11.08 -0.62
CA THR A 49 -8.50 9.90 -1.51
C THR A 49 -8.11 8.59 -0.84
N THR A 50 -7.30 8.63 0.23
CA THR A 50 -6.73 7.43 0.85
C THR A 50 -7.80 6.46 1.35
N TRP A 51 -8.77 6.92 2.12
CA TRP A 51 -9.79 6.02 2.69
C TRP A 51 -10.81 5.48 1.66
N HIS A 52 -10.90 6.13 0.47
CA HIS A 52 -11.73 5.65 -0.65
C HIS A 52 -11.06 4.53 -1.48
N SER A 53 -9.82 4.20 -1.17
CA SER A 53 -9.06 3.19 -1.91
C SER A 53 -9.68 1.80 -1.72
N ALA A 54 -9.62 0.97 -2.78
CA ALA A 54 -9.97 -0.45 -2.70
C ALA A 54 -9.00 -1.25 -1.82
N ALA A 55 -7.92 -0.62 -1.36
CA ALA A 55 -6.94 -1.16 -0.43
C ALA A 55 -6.15 -2.39 -0.92
N GLN A 56 -6.32 -2.80 -2.16
CA GLN A 56 -5.57 -3.91 -2.75
C GLN A 56 -4.12 -3.49 -3.04
N VAL A 57 -3.19 -4.30 -2.57
CA VAL A 57 -1.75 -4.12 -2.80
C VAL A 57 -1.25 -5.26 -3.67
N ARG A 58 -0.88 -4.93 -4.91
CA ARG A 58 -0.42 -5.89 -5.91
C ARG A 58 1.01 -5.56 -6.31
N GLN A 59 1.92 -6.54 -6.17
CA GLN A 59 3.36 -6.32 -6.38
C GLN A 59 3.71 -6.07 -7.86
N LEU A 60 3.22 -6.92 -8.76
CA LEU A 60 3.59 -6.84 -10.17
C LEU A 60 3.10 -5.54 -10.82
N ARG A 61 4.03 -4.81 -11.42
CA ARG A 61 3.81 -3.59 -12.22
C ARG A 61 4.46 -3.73 -13.59
N SER A 62 4.23 -2.75 -14.45
CA SER A 62 4.77 -2.71 -15.82
C SER A 62 6.28 -2.44 -15.89
N SER A 63 6.89 -1.97 -14.81
CA SER A 63 8.33 -1.70 -14.74
C SER A 63 8.94 -2.30 -13.48
N ASN A 64 10.24 -2.61 -13.56
CA ASN A 64 11.00 -3.14 -12.43
C ASN A 64 10.98 -2.19 -11.23
N ASN A 65 11.27 -0.90 -11.44
CA ASN A 65 11.33 0.08 -10.35
C ASN A 65 10.02 0.18 -9.56
N MET A 66 8.88 0.18 -10.27
CA MET A 66 7.57 0.19 -9.61
C MET A 66 7.27 -1.12 -8.90
N THR A 67 7.70 -2.24 -9.46
CA THR A 67 7.54 -3.56 -8.82
C THR A 67 8.36 -3.62 -7.54
N GLU A 68 9.62 -3.22 -7.56
CA GLU A 68 10.48 -3.18 -6.36
C GLU A 68 9.91 -2.23 -5.29
N LEU A 69 9.39 -1.08 -5.68
CA LEU A 69 8.74 -0.15 -4.75
C LEU A 69 7.53 -0.79 -4.04
N ILE A 70 6.70 -1.53 -4.78
CA ILE A 70 5.54 -2.19 -4.18
C ILE A 70 5.95 -3.41 -3.33
N LYS A 71 6.96 -4.18 -3.74
CA LYS A 71 7.52 -5.26 -2.91
C LYS A 71 7.99 -4.72 -1.57
N TYR A 72 8.80 -3.65 -1.58
CA TYR A 72 9.19 -2.95 -0.36
C TYR A 72 7.96 -2.51 0.47
N SER A 73 6.92 -2.00 -0.19
CA SER A 73 5.70 -1.56 0.50
C SER A 73 4.98 -2.73 1.18
N THR A 74 4.91 -3.91 0.55
CA THR A 74 4.28 -5.09 1.16
C THR A 74 5.05 -5.58 2.38
N GLU A 75 6.37 -5.60 2.32
CA GLU A 75 7.25 -5.94 3.45
C GLU A 75 7.09 -4.94 4.60
N LEU A 76 7.09 -3.64 4.28
CA LEU A 76 6.87 -2.59 5.26
C LEU A 76 5.52 -2.74 5.97
N TYR A 77 4.43 -2.93 5.21
CA TYR A 77 3.08 -3.03 5.77
C TYR A 77 2.92 -4.25 6.69
N ALA A 78 3.56 -5.35 6.33
CA ALA A 78 3.57 -6.54 7.17
C ALA A 78 4.37 -6.35 8.48
N GLY A 79 5.42 -5.52 8.46
CA GLY A 79 6.29 -5.28 9.61
C GLY A 79 5.86 -4.14 10.53
N LEU A 80 5.05 -3.19 10.05
CA LEU A 80 4.72 -1.97 10.79
C LEU A 80 3.99 -2.24 12.12
N GLU A 81 3.16 -3.26 12.21
CA GLU A 81 2.47 -3.61 13.46
C GLU A 81 3.46 -4.00 14.54
N ALA A 82 4.46 -4.80 14.22
CA ALA A 82 5.51 -5.17 15.17
C ALA A 82 6.38 -3.97 15.60
N GLU A 83 6.63 -3.04 14.67
CA GLU A 83 7.43 -1.83 14.94
C GLU A 83 6.66 -0.80 15.78
N THR A 84 5.37 -0.61 15.48
CA THR A 84 4.61 0.53 16.01
C THR A 84 3.55 0.15 17.05
N GLY A 85 3.23 -1.14 17.17
CA GLY A 85 2.09 -1.62 17.95
C GLY A 85 0.74 -1.17 17.38
N GLN A 86 0.68 -0.82 16.08
CA GLN A 86 -0.53 -0.41 15.37
C GLN A 86 -0.74 -1.32 14.16
N SER A 87 -1.85 -2.05 14.15
CA SER A 87 -2.20 -2.88 13.00
C SER A 87 -2.41 -2.03 11.74
N THR A 88 -1.89 -2.51 10.62
CA THR A 88 -2.12 -1.94 9.29
C THR A 88 -3.32 -2.56 8.60
N GLY A 89 -3.93 -3.59 9.21
CA GLY A 89 -4.93 -4.44 8.58
C GLY A 89 -4.37 -5.22 7.38
N TRP A 90 -3.03 -5.43 7.31
CA TRP A 90 -2.40 -6.22 6.26
C TRP A 90 -2.85 -7.68 6.36
N ILE A 91 -3.39 -8.18 5.25
CA ILE A 91 -3.73 -9.59 5.08
C ILE A 91 -3.21 -10.03 3.71
N LYS A 92 -2.34 -11.02 3.73
CA LYS A 92 -1.82 -11.68 2.52
C LYS A 92 -2.90 -12.60 1.94
N THR A 93 -3.76 -12.05 1.10
CA THR A 93 -4.89 -12.78 0.48
C THR A 93 -4.53 -13.41 -0.85
N GLY A 94 -3.39 -13.04 -1.42
CA GLY A 94 -3.15 -13.22 -2.84
C GLY A 94 -4.02 -12.31 -3.70
N SER A 95 -3.85 -12.40 -5.01
CA SER A 95 -4.73 -11.76 -5.99
C SER A 95 -4.89 -12.60 -7.25
N LEU A 96 -6.07 -12.47 -7.90
CA LEU A 96 -6.37 -13.07 -9.19
C LEU A 96 -6.48 -11.98 -10.27
N VAL A 97 -5.87 -12.23 -11.42
CA VAL A 97 -6.10 -11.44 -12.64
C VAL A 97 -6.73 -12.36 -13.67
N LEU A 98 -7.99 -12.13 -13.97
CA LEU A 98 -8.80 -12.97 -14.84
C LEU A 98 -8.66 -12.58 -16.32
N ALA A 99 -8.79 -13.57 -17.19
CA ALA A 99 -8.96 -13.37 -18.62
C ALA A 99 -10.28 -14.02 -19.08
N THR A 100 -11.14 -13.22 -19.69
CA THR A 100 -12.45 -13.64 -20.24
C THR A 100 -12.40 -13.85 -21.76
N ASN A 101 -11.22 -13.81 -22.37
CA ASN A 101 -10.97 -14.15 -23.77
C ASN A 101 -9.50 -14.50 -24.01
N GLU A 102 -9.21 -15.13 -25.15
CA GLU A 102 -7.87 -15.60 -25.50
C GLU A 102 -6.83 -14.50 -25.64
N ASP A 103 -7.21 -13.33 -26.16
CA ASP A 103 -6.29 -12.19 -26.30
C ASP A 103 -5.86 -11.68 -24.91
N ARG A 104 -6.81 -11.57 -23.99
CA ARG A 104 -6.52 -11.20 -22.60
C ARG A 104 -5.68 -12.28 -21.92
N PHE A 105 -5.96 -13.56 -22.17
CA PHE A 105 -5.16 -14.64 -21.59
C PHE A 105 -3.72 -14.62 -22.11
N THR A 106 -3.54 -14.36 -23.40
CA THR A 106 -2.20 -14.18 -23.99
C THR A 106 -1.46 -12.99 -23.35
N PHE A 107 -2.16 -11.89 -23.12
CA PHE A 107 -1.58 -10.72 -22.44
C PHE A 107 -1.14 -11.06 -21.01
N ILE A 108 -1.98 -11.70 -20.21
CA ILE A 108 -1.63 -12.02 -18.82
C ILE A 108 -0.52 -13.09 -18.72
N LYS A 109 -0.42 -14.03 -19.68
CA LYS A 109 0.72 -14.95 -19.77
C LYS A 109 2.05 -14.21 -19.98
N ARG A 110 2.06 -13.13 -20.76
CA ARG A 110 3.23 -12.25 -20.91
C ARG A 110 3.56 -11.54 -19.60
N GLN A 111 2.54 -11.10 -18.84
CA GLN A 111 2.75 -10.52 -17.50
C GLN A 111 3.37 -11.54 -16.53
N ALA A 112 2.93 -12.80 -16.55
CA ALA A 112 3.53 -13.86 -15.74
C ALA A 112 5.01 -14.12 -16.10
N SER A 113 5.34 -14.02 -17.40
CA SER A 113 6.73 -14.10 -17.85
C SER A 113 7.58 -12.91 -17.36
N LEU A 114 7.01 -11.72 -17.36
CA LEU A 114 7.65 -10.52 -16.83
C LEU A 114 7.84 -10.59 -15.30
N ALA A 115 6.88 -11.17 -14.59
CA ALA A 115 6.96 -11.36 -13.15
C ALA A 115 8.21 -12.17 -12.73
N LYS A 116 8.58 -13.18 -13.51
CA LYS A 116 9.80 -13.96 -13.27
C LYS A 116 11.07 -13.10 -13.33
N LEU A 117 11.13 -12.13 -14.25
CA LEU A 117 12.27 -11.22 -14.36
C LEU A 117 12.37 -10.26 -13.16
N PHE A 118 11.24 -9.96 -12.53
CA PHE A 118 11.15 -9.05 -11.37
C PHE A 118 11.10 -9.81 -10.04
N ASN A 119 11.33 -11.12 -10.05
CA ASN A 119 11.26 -11.97 -8.86
C ASN A 119 9.93 -11.81 -8.09
N VAL A 120 8.81 -11.78 -8.83
CA VAL A 120 7.46 -11.81 -8.28
C VAL A 120 6.86 -13.18 -8.54
N GLU A 121 6.41 -13.84 -7.50
CA GLU A 121 5.78 -15.16 -7.61
C GLU A 121 4.40 -15.02 -8.28
N THR A 122 4.20 -15.79 -9.35
CA THR A 122 2.92 -15.84 -10.06
C THR A 122 2.70 -17.24 -10.65
N HIS A 123 1.45 -17.68 -10.64
CA HIS A 123 1.02 -18.97 -11.21
C HIS A 123 -0.04 -18.72 -12.27
N ILE A 124 0.13 -19.33 -13.44
CA ILE A 124 -0.93 -19.40 -14.45
C ILE A 124 -1.84 -20.54 -14.02
N ILE A 125 -3.12 -20.25 -13.88
CA ILE A 125 -4.14 -21.19 -13.42
C ILE A 125 -5.29 -21.24 -14.42
N ASP A 126 -6.02 -22.33 -14.40
CA ASP A 126 -7.20 -22.53 -15.23
C ASP A 126 -8.48 -21.98 -14.59
N GLN A 127 -9.60 -22.15 -15.32
CA GLN A 127 -10.94 -21.72 -14.89
C GLN A 127 -11.35 -22.38 -13.57
N SER A 128 -11.10 -23.69 -13.44
CA SER A 128 -11.53 -24.48 -12.27
C SER A 128 -10.79 -24.05 -11.03
N GLU A 129 -9.47 -23.93 -11.13
CA GLU A 129 -8.60 -23.44 -10.05
C GLU A 129 -8.99 -22.03 -9.61
N ALA A 130 -9.30 -21.14 -10.56
CA ALA A 130 -9.75 -19.78 -10.25
C ALA A 130 -11.11 -19.77 -9.53
N ALA A 131 -12.04 -20.63 -9.93
CA ALA A 131 -13.35 -20.78 -9.28
C ALA A 131 -13.23 -21.35 -7.86
N GLU A 132 -12.33 -22.31 -7.64
CA GLU A 132 -12.05 -22.84 -6.30
C GLU A 132 -11.49 -21.78 -5.35
N MET A 133 -10.57 -20.92 -5.85
CA MET A 133 -9.99 -19.84 -5.06
C MET A 133 -10.99 -18.74 -4.73
N TRP A 134 -11.98 -18.50 -5.59
CA TRP A 134 -13.02 -17.50 -5.37
C TRP A 134 -14.42 -18.03 -5.72
N PRO A 135 -15.03 -18.82 -4.85
CA PRO A 135 -16.31 -19.50 -5.11
C PRO A 135 -17.53 -18.57 -5.35
N MET A 136 -17.41 -17.29 -4.99
CA MET A 136 -18.47 -16.30 -5.24
C MET A 136 -18.49 -15.75 -6.67
N MET A 137 -17.45 -16.07 -7.46
CA MET A 137 -17.32 -15.62 -8.84
C MET A 137 -18.11 -16.55 -9.77
N ASN A 138 -18.86 -15.97 -10.75
CA ASN A 138 -19.23 -16.74 -11.92
C ASN A 138 -18.01 -16.87 -12.84
N ALA A 139 -17.54 -18.08 -13.04
CA ALA A 139 -16.33 -18.37 -13.84
C ALA A 139 -16.62 -18.87 -15.26
N ASP A 140 -17.88 -18.89 -15.70
CA ASP A 140 -18.30 -19.51 -16.99
C ASP A 140 -17.57 -18.92 -18.21
N ASP A 141 -17.23 -17.64 -18.16
CA ASP A 141 -16.52 -16.92 -19.21
C ASP A 141 -15.00 -16.78 -18.96
N VAL A 142 -14.48 -17.35 -17.90
CA VAL A 142 -13.04 -17.29 -17.58
C VAL A 142 -12.27 -18.29 -18.42
N VAL A 143 -11.33 -17.82 -19.23
CA VAL A 143 -10.43 -18.65 -20.06
C VAL A 143 -9.21 -19.10 -19.25
N GLY A 144 -8.81 -18.31 -18.27
CA GLY A 144 -7.69 -18.58 -17.38
C GLY A 144 -7.35 -17.36 -16.55
N ALA A 145 -6.42 -17.51 -15.62
CA ALA A 145 -6.02 -16.44 -14.71
C ALA A 145 -4.53 -16.47 -14.37
N ILE A 146 -4.04 -15.40 -13.74
CA ILE A 146 -2.80 -15.40 -12.95
C ILE A 146 -3.17 -15.27 -11.49
N TYR A 147 -2.62 -16.11 -10.66
CA TYR A 147 -2.61 -16.01 -9.21
C TYR A 147 -1.26 -15.47 -8.73
N SER A 148 -1.28 -14.47 -7.86
CA SER A 148 -0.11 -13.89 -7.21
C SER A 148 -0.25 -14.08 -5.69
N PRO A 149 0.46 -15.03 -5.07
CA PRO A 149 0.26 -15.40 -3.66
C PRO A 149 0.71 -14.32 -2.67
N ASP A 150 1.67 -13.48 -3.04
CA ASP A 150 2.27 -12.46 -2.18
C ASP A 150 1.54 -11.11 -2.19
N ASP A 151 0.49 -10.99 -3.01
CA ASP A 151 -0.39 -9.85 -3.00
C ASP A 151 -1.33 -9.89 -1.78
N GLY A 152 -1.91 -8.74 -1.43
CA GLY A 152 -2.80 -8.67 -0.29
C GLY A 152 -3.61 -7.39 -0.23
N ARG A 153 -4.13 -7.11 0.95
CA ARG A 153 -4.88 -5.89 1.25
C ARG A 153 -4.49 -5.29 2.58
N VAL A 154 -4.74 -4.00 2.74
CA VAL A 154 -4.56 -3.25 3.99
C VAL A 154 -5.87 -2.58 4.40
N ASN A 155 -5.93 -2.04 5.61
CA ASN A 155 -6.86 -0.96 5.92
C ASN A 155 -6.14 0.38 5.63
N PRO A 156 -6.60 1.21 4.68
CA PRO A 156 -5.86 2.41 4.29
C PRO A 156 -5.70 3.42 5.43
N SER A 157 -6.70 3.56 6.29
CA SER A 157 -6.64 4.47 7.44
C SER A 157 -5.70 3.96 8.52
N ASP A 158 -5.80 2.67 8.87
CA ASP A 158 -4.94 2.05 9.87
C ASP A 158 -3.47 2.06 9.44
N LEU A 159 -3.21 1.85 8.14
CA LEU A 159 -1.87 1.98 7.58
C LEU A 159 -1.29 3.37 7.80
N CYS A 160 -2.07 4.42 7.54
CA CYS A 160 -1.61 5.81 7.79
C CYS A 160 -1.35 6.04 9.27
N VAL A 161 -2.22 5.55 10.15
CA VAL A 161 -2.03 5.66 11.60
C VAL A 161 -0.74 4.96 12.04
N ALA A 162 -0.46 3.77 11.51
CA ALA A 162 0.78 3.04 11.80
C ALA A 162 2.02 3.82 11.34
N LEU A 163 2.02 4.33 10.11
CA LEU A 163 3.10 5.17 9.57
C LEU A 163 3.35 6.41 10.43
N ILE A 164 2.28 7.13 10.79
CA ILE A 164 2.38 8.32 11.65
C ILE A 164 2.90 7.98 13.04
N LYS A 165 2.46 6.86 13.61
CA LYS A 165 2.93 6.41 14.92
C LYS A 165 4.43 6.12 14.89
N GLY A 166 4.91 5.44 13.84
CA GLY A 166 6.34 5.21 13.63
C GLY A 166 7.12 6.51 13.40
N ALA A 167 6.57 7.46 12.61
CA ALA A 167 7.18 8.76 12.40
C ALA A 167 7.32 9.57 13.72
N LYS A 168 6.24 9.62 14.51
CA LYS A 168 6.24 10.31 15.82
C LYS A 168 7.23 9.68 16.80
N ALA A 169 7.37 8.36 16.83
CA ALA A 169 8.36 7.66 17.64
C ALA A 169 9.80 8.08 17.28
N ASN A 170 10.03 8.50 16.04
CA ASN A 170 11.31 9.03 15.55
C ASN A 170 11.41 10.58 15.58
N GLY A 171 10.47 11.26 16.26
CA GLY A 171 10.53 12.69 16.51
C GLY A 171 9.83 13.59 15.49
N ALA A 172 9.09 13.03 14.51
CA ALA A 172 8.29 13.84 13.61
C ALA A 172 7.03 14.40 14.31
N ARG A 173 6.56 15.55 13.82
CA ARG A 173 5.36 16.21 14.34
C ARG A 173 4.27 16.24 13.26
N VAL A 174 3.02 16.14 13.69
CA VAL A 174 1.85 16.13 12.79
C VAL A 174 0.82 17.11 13.32
N PHE A 175 0.34 17.97 12.45
CA PHE A 175 -0.69 18.96 12.73
C PHE A 175 -1.85 18.76 11.76
N GLU A 176 -2.99 18.42 12.32
CA GLU A 176 -4.28 18.35 11.63
C GLU A 176 -4.98 19.72 11.74
N ASP A 177 -6.04 19.92 10.96
CA ASP A 177 -6.78 21.20 10.90
C ASP A 177 -5.86 22.39 10.57
N SER A 178 -4.82 22.16 9.77
CA SER A 178 -3.79 23.14 9.40
C SER A 178 -3.77 23.31 7.88
N GLU A 179 -4.47 24.31 7.39
CA GLU A 179 -4.56 24.64 5.96
C GLU A 179 -3.31 25.42 5.51
N VAL A 180 -2.80 25.05 4.30
CA VAL A 180 -1.65 25.68 3.65
C VAL A 180 -2.06 26.26 2.31
#